data_17f3d000e7adf35089dacef49216d946
#
_entry.id   17f3d000e7adf35089dacef49216d946
#
_cell.length_a   1.000
_cell.length_b   1.000
_cell.length_c   1.000
_cell.angle_alpha   90.00
_cell.angle_beta   90.00
_cell.angle_gamma   90.00
#
_symmetry.space_group_name_H-M   'P 1'
#
loop_
_entity.id
_entity.type
_entity.pdbx_description
1 polymer ?
#
loop_
_entity_poly.entity_id
_entity_poly.type
_entity_poly.pdbx_seq_one_letter_code
_entity_poly.pdbx_strand_id
1 'polypeptide(L)'
;MQGCQSPGRTPFSEIPLEMEADKETEIWYAMRATYRREPDAMRLLEKEKMGCFVPMQYKISIKKGKKVRVLVPVIHNLLFVHACPSEVKRIKSQVTYLQYITDTRSGQKIIISDSEMQRFIAVAGTYNDHLMYFQPDELNLSKGTKVRITGGDFEGQEGIFLKVKGARDRRVVVAIQGVIAVAMATIHPDLIEVIDS
;
A
#
# COMPACT_ATOMS: atom_id res chain seq x y z
N MET A 1 27.50 -79.03 -14.83
CA MET A 1 28.59 -78.07 -14.80
C MET A 1 27.93 -76.69 -14.76
N GLN A 2 28.26 -75.97 -13.76
CA GLN A 2 27.52 -74.92 -13.11
C GLN A 2 27.37 -73.66 -13.94
N GLY A 3 26.12 -73.21 -14.11
CA GLY A 3 25.77 -71.89 -14.69
C GLY A 3 25.82 -70.82 -13.63
N CYS A 4 26.53 -69.76 -13.91
CA CYS A 4 26.64 -68.57 -13.09
C CYS A 4 25.47 -67.64 -13.40
N GLN A 5 24.58 -67.41 -12.41
CA GLN A 5 23.48 -66.45 -12.50
C GLN A 5 23.98 -65.08 -12.05
N SER A 6 23.81 -64.08 -12.89
CA SER A 6 24.05 -62.69 -12.53
C SER A 6 22.86 -62.08 -11.79
N PRO A 7 23.06 -61.28 -10.73
CA PRO A 7 21.94 -60.66 -9.98
C PRO A 7 21.36 -59.49 -10.75
N GLY A 8 20.00 -59.46 -10.73
CA GLY A 8 19.20 -58.43 -11.38
C GLY A 8 19.45 -57.03 -10.86
N ARG A 9 19.46 -56.08 -11.76
CA ARG A 9 19.41 -54.61 -11.49
C ARG A 9 18.00 -54.27 -11.01
N THR A 10 17.90 -53.77 -9.81
CA THR A 10 16.71 -53.06 -9.32
C THR A 10 16.51 -51.77 -10.11
N PRO A 11 15.31 -51.45 -10.57
CA PRO A 11 15.03 -50.16 -11.20
C PRO A 11 15.09 -49.09 -10.11
N PHE A 12 15.93 -48.09 -10.37
CA PHE A 12 15.90 -46.80 -9.66
C PHE A 12 14.51 -46.22 -9.83
N SER A 13 13.75 -46.16 -8.74
CA SER A 13 12.55 -45.37 -8.66
C SER A 13 12.96 -43.90 -8.80
N GLU A 14 12.62 -43.31 -9.93
CA GLU A 14 12.66 -41.87 -10.14
C GLU A 14 11.73 -41.26 -9.11
N ILE A 15 12.30 -40.59 -8.11
CA ILE A 15 11.59 -39.66 -7.24
C ILE A 15 11.23 -38.48 -8.13
N PRO A 16 9.95 -38.14 -8.28
CA PRO A 16 9.58 -36.90 -8.97
C PRO A 16 10.19 -35.75 -8.15
N LEU A 17 11.10 -35.00 -8.75
CA LEU A 17 11.44 -33.67 -8.30
C LEU A 17 10.15 -32.86 -8.37
N GLU A 18 9.44 -32.77 -7.24
CA GLU A 18 8.46 -31.72 -7.05
C GLU A 18 9.22 -30.41 -7.20
N MET A 19 9.03 -29.79 -8.35
CA MET A 19 9.44 -28.42 -8.58
C MET A 19 8.77 -27.59 -7.47
N GLU A 20 9.54 -27.25 -6.46
CA GLU A 20 9.14 -26.15 -5.55
C GLU A 20 8.88 -24.96 -6.46
N ALA A 21 7.60 -24.68 -6.67
CA ALA A 21 7.19 -23.46 -7.34
C ALA A 21 7.82 -22.32 -6.54
N ASP A 22 8.74 -21.58 -7.14
CA ASP A 22 9.31 -20.37 -6.57
C ASP A 22 8.13 -19.55 -6.03
N LYS A 23 7.98 -19.48 -4.70
CA LYS A 23 6.97 -18.64 -4.07
C LYS A 23 7.33 -17.20 -4.42
N GLU A 24 6.69 -16.69 -5.46
CA GLU A 24 6.79 -15.28 -5.81
C GLU A 24 6.49 -14.46 -4.55
N THR A 25 7.37 -13.52 -4.23
CA THR A 25 7.18 -12.64 -3.07
C THR A 25 6.01 -11.70 -3.33
N GLU A 26 5.11 -11.61 -2.36
CA GLU A 26 4.06 -10.59 -2.38
C GLU A 26 4.66 -9.20 -2.25
N ILE A 27 4.18 -8.26 -3.03
CA ILE A 27 4.64 -6.87 -3.03
C ILE A 27 3.47 -5.91 -3.16
N TRP A 28 3.64 -4.70 -2.66
CA TRP A 28 2.64 -3.65 -2.78
C TRP A 28 2.72 -2.93 -4.11
N TYR A 29 1.59 -2.84 -4.79
CA TYR A 29 1.41 -2.07 -6.01
C TYR A 29 0.50 -0.88 -5.79
N ALA A 30 0.89 0.30 -6.29
CA ALA A 30 -0.05 1.38 -6.49
C ALA A 30 -0.89 1.11 -7.75
N MET A 31 -2.21 1.08 -7.59
CA MET A 31 -3.13 0.76 -8.67
C MET A 31 -4.28 1.76 -8.80
N ARG A 32 -4.87 1.80 -9.96
CA ARG A 32 -6.03 2.63 -10.28
C ARG A 32 -7.23 1.75 -10.61
N ALA A 33 -8.35 1.98 -9.89
CA ALA A 33 -9.67 1.43 -10.26
C ALA A 33 -10.46 2.53 -11.00
N THR A 34 -10.41 2.53 -12.32
CA THR A 34 -11.06 3.56 -13.16
C THR A 34 -12.57 3.62 -12.92
N TYR A 35 -13.17 4.78 -13.21
CA TYR A 35 -14.61 5.03 -13.07
C TYR A 35 -15.17 4.90 -11.63
N ARG A 36 -14.36 5.22 -10.62
CA ARG A 36 -14.73 5.14 -9.20
C ARG A 36 -15.18 3.73 -8.77
N ARG A 37 -14.51 2.72 -9.32
CA ARG A 37 -14.80 1.30 -9.03
C ARG A 37 -13.94 0.72 -7.90
N GLU A 38 -13.42 1.58 -7.00
CA GLU A 38 -12.66 1.14 -5.82
C GLU A 38 -13.44 0.10 -4.99
N PRO A 39 -14.76 0.28 -4.73
CA PRO A 39 -15.53 -0.72 -3.98
C PRO A 39 -15.66 -2.07 -4.71
N ASP A 40 -15.73 -2.05 -6.05
CA ASP A 40 -15.78 -3.28 -6.85
C ASP A 40 -14.42 -3.98 -6.83
N ALA A 41 -13.34 -3.21 -6.97
CA ALA A 41 -11.97 -3.72 -6.89
C ALA A 41 -11.69 -4.34 -5.51
N MET A 42 -12.07 -3.66 -4.41
CA MET A 42 -11.91 -4.18 -3.05
C MET A 42 -12.62 -5.54 -2.89
N ARG A 43 -13.89 -5.63 -3.30
CA ARG A 43 -14.66 -6.90 -3.21
C ARG A 43 -14.04 -8.02 -4.05
N LEU A 44 -13.52 -7.69 -5.24
CA LEU A 44 -12.85 -8.66 -6.10
C LEU A 44 -11.56 -9.17 -5.44
N LEU A 45 -10.71 -8.27 -4.97
CA LEU A 45 -9.43 -8.60 -4.33
C LEU A 45 -9.64 -9.40 -3.04
N GLU A 46 -10.63 -9.03 -2.23
CA GLU A 46 -11.00 -9.76 -1.01
C GLU A 46 -11.47 -11.20 -1.32
N LYS A 47 -12.31 -11.37 -2.35
CA LYS A 47 -12.73 -12.70 -2.82
C LYS A 47 -11.55 -13.56 -3.26
N GLU A 48 -10.55 -12.95 -3.88
CA GLU A 48 -9.33 -13.61 -4.33
C GLU A 48 -8.27 -13.74 -3.20
N LYS A 49 -8.59 -13.30 -1.97
CA LYS A 49 -7.70 -13.31 -0.79
C LYS A 49 -6.42 -12.50 -0.97
N MET A 50 -6.46 -11.48 -1.79
CA MET A 50 -5.35 -10.54 -2.00
C MET A 50 -5.46 -9.36 -1.05
N GLY A 51 -4.33 -8.89 -0.52
CA GLY A 51 -4.29 -7.70 0.33
C GLY A 51 -4.71 -6.45 -0.45
N CYS A 52 -5.54 -5.60 0.14
CA CYS A 52 -5.98 -4.35 -0.47
C CYS A 52 -6.10 -3.24 0.57
N PHE A 53 -5.65 -2.05 0.23
CA PHE A 53 -5.84 -0.85 1.04
C PHE A 53 -6.30 0.32 0.18
N VAL A 54 -7.40 0.97 0.60
CA VAL A 54 -7.89 2.21 0.00
C VAL A 54 -7.86 3.29 1.08
N PRO A 55 -7.12 4.40 0.87
CA PRO A 55 -7.16 5.51 1.81
C PRO A 55 -8.55 6.13 1.86
N MET A 56 -9.17 6.11 3.02
CA MET A 56 -10.55 6.56 3.24
C MET A 56 -10.60 7.71 4.24
N GLN A 57 -11.62 8.55 4.15
CA GLN A 57 -11.93 9.60 5.12
C GLN A 57 -13.42 9.72 5.36
N TYR A 58 -13.79 10.22 6.53
CA TYR A 58 -15.18 10.55 6.79
C TYR A 58 -15.55 11.88 6.16
N LYS A 59 -16.70 11.91 5.51
CA LYS A 59 -17.37 13.14 5.01
C LYS A 59 -18.81 13.19 5.46
N ILE A 60 -19.30 14.40 5.72
CA ILE A 60 -20.72 14.62 5.99
C ILE A 60 -21.44 14.66 4.63
N SER A 61 -22.43 13.79 4.47
CA SER A 61 -23.31 13.73 3.32
C SER A 61 -24.76 13.96 3.77
N ILE A 62 -25.60 14.53 2.91
CA ILE A 62 -27.02 14.70 3.17
C ILE A 62 -27.77 13.55 2.50
N LYS A 63 -28.38 12.66 3.29
CA LYS A 63 -29.25 11.58 2.81
C LYS A 63 -30.66 11.79 3.35
N LYS A 64 -31.64 11.92 2.46
CA LYS A 64 -33.07 12.16 2.82
C LYS A 64 -33.23 13.32 3.82
N GLY A 65 -32.54 14.46 3.59
CA GLY A 65 -32.59 15.65 4.44
C GLY A 65 -31.84 15.55 5.77
N LYS A 66 -31.20 14.41 6.09
CA LYS A 66 -30.43 14.22 7.33
C LYS A 66 -28.93 14.20 7.01
N LYS A 67 -28.13 14.86 7.86
CA LYS A 67 -26.68 14.79 7.82
C LYS A 67 -26.23 13.42 8.32
N VAL A 68 -25.50 12.67 7.48
CA VAL A 68 -24.92 11.37 7.80
C VAL A 68 -23.43 11.41 7.56
N ARG A 69 -22.66 10.80 8.44
CA ARG A 69 -21.21 10.63 8.29
C ARG A 69 -20.97 9.39 7.44
N VAL A 70 -20.30 9.53 6.32
CA VAL A 70 -19.99 8.44 5.38
C VAL A 70 -18.50 8.35 5.13
N LEU A 71 -18.01 7.12 5.06
CA LEU A 71 -16.61 6.84 4.71
C LEU A 71 -16.47 6.84 3.18
N VAL A 72 -15.55 7.64 2.65
CA VAL A 72 -15.34 7.79 1.20
C VAL A 72 -13.85 7.76 0.88
N PRO A 73 -13.45 7.30 -0.31
CA PRO A 73 -12.06 7.38 -0.75
C PRO A 73 -11.53 8.81 -0.71
N VAL A 74 -10.31 8.98 -0.23
CA VAL A 74 -9.62 10.27 -0.18
C VAL A 74 -9.28 10.77 -1.58
N ILE A 75 -8.72 9.88 -2.38
CA ILE A 75 -8.42 10.10 -3.79
C ILE A 75 -9.21 9.07 -4.60
N HIS A 76 -9.99 9.55 -5.55
CA HIS A 76 -10.73 8.67 -6.44
C HIS A 76 -9.82 7.84 -7.32
N ASN A 77 -10.23 6.62 -7.53
CA ASN A 77 -9.55 5.62 -8.35
C ASN A 77 -8.22 5.08 -7.75
N LEU A 78 -7.77 5.53 -6.58
CA LEU A 78 -6.53 5.05 -5.96
C LEU A 78 -6.82 3.87 -5.02
N LEU A 79 -6.03 2.79 -5.18
CA LEU A 79 -5.95 1.69 -4.22
C LEU A 79 -4.54 1.08 -4.26
N PHE A 80 -4.21 0.38 -3.18
CA PHE A 80 -2.98 -0.38 -3.06
C PHE A 80 -3.31 -1.86 -2.98
N VAL A 81 -2.54 -2.69 -3.69
CA VAL A 81 -2.74 -4.15 -3.75
C VAL A 81 -1.47 -4.84 -3.31
N HIS A 82 -1.59 -5.78 -2.37
CA HIS A 82 -0.52 -6.63 -1.87
C HIS A 82 -0.75 -8.05 -2.37
N ALA A 83 0.07 -8.49 -3.29
CA ALA A 83 -0.02 -9.83 -3.87
C ALA A 83 1.21 -10.16 -4.72
N CYS A 84 1.31 -11.42 -5.14
CA CYS A 84 2.32 -11.86 -6.08
C CYS A 84 2.11 -11.25 -7.48
N PRO A 85 3.19 -10.96 -8.23
CA PRO A 85 3.10 -10.41 -9.59
C PRO A 85 2.21 -11.19 -10.54
N SER A 86 2.26 -12.53 -10.48
CA SER A 86 1.43 -13.45 -11.28
C SER A 86 -0.05 -13.29 -10.98
N GLU A 87 -0.43 -13.16 -9.70
CA GLU A 87 -1.82 -12.99 -9.26
C GLU A 87 -2.39 -11.65 -9.73
N VAL A 88 -1.65 -10.56 -9.56
CA VAL A 88 -2.08 -9.24 -10.03
C VAL A 88 -2.27 -9.26 -11.56
N LYS A 89 -1.37 -9.92 -12.29
CA LYS A 89 -1.48 -10.07 -13.74
C LYS A 89 -2.74 -10.86 -14.11
N ARG A 90 -3.03 -11.97 -13.40
CA ARG A 90 -4.23 -12.79 -13.58
C ARG A 90 -5.51 -11.98 -13.38
N ILE A 91 -5.62 -11.24 -12.27
CA ILE A 91 -6.79 -10.41 -11.99
C ILE A 91 -6.97 -9.32 -13.05
N LYS A 92 -5.89 -8.66 -13.45
CA LYS A 92 -5.95 -7.64 -14.51
C LYS A 92 -6.40 -8.17 -15.86
N SER A 93 -6.17 -9.45 -16.17
CA SER A 93 -6.70 -10.05 -17.40
C SER A 93 -8.21 -10.27 -17.38
N GLN A 94 -8.81 -10.35 -16.19
CA GLN A 94 -10.24 -10.55 -15.99
C GLN A 94 -11.04 -9.24 -15.99
N VAL A 95 -10.40 -8.12 -15.57
CA VAL A 95 -11.07 -6.83 -15.43
C VAL A 95 -10.26 -5.70 -16.06
N THR A 96 -10.92 -4.86 -16.85
CA THR A 96 -10.27 -3.77 -17.60
C THR A 96 -10.08 -2.50 -16.78
N TYR A 97 -10.87 -2.34 -15.70
CA TYR A 97 -10.86 -1.12 -14.88
C TYR A 97 -9.71 -1.06 -13.87
N LEU A 98 -8.99 -2.17 -13.62
CA LEU A 98 -7.87 -2.20 -12.69
C LEU A 98 -6.55 -2.05 -13.45
N GLN A 99 -5.81 -0.98 -13.17
CA GLN A 99 -4.58 -0.62 -13.88
C GLN A 99 -3.47 -0.27 -12.90
N TYR A 100 -2.21 -0.57 -13.27
CA TYR A 100 -1.06 -0.08 -12.51
C TYR A 100 -0.92 1.43 -12.62
N ILE A 101 -0.55 2.09 -11.53
CA ILE A 101 0.00 3.44 -11.58
C ILE A 101 1.47 3.30 -11.94
N THR A 102 1.91 4.08 -12.91
CA THR A 102 3.30 4.09 -13.37
C THR A 102 3.96 5.42 -13.02
N ASP A 103 5.22 5.37 -12.69
CA ASP A 103 6.05 6.56 -12.55
C ASP A 103 6.19 7.27 -13.90
N THR A 104 5.93 8.56 -13.93
CA THR A 104 5.88 9.34 -15.17
C THR A 104 7.25 9.52 -15.84
N ARG A 105 8.35 9.36 -15.08
CA ARG A 105 9.71 9.54 -15.60
C ARG A 105 10.28 8.23 -16.15
N SER A 106 10.09 7.13 -15.40
CA SER A 106 10.64 5.82 -15.78
C SER A 106 9.66 4.96 -16.59
N GLY A 107 8.35 5.27 -16.55
CA GLY A 107 7.29 4.41 -17.11
C GLY A 107 7.10 3.09 -16.37
N GLN A 108 7.85 2.85 -15.28
CA GLN A 108 7.77 1.62 -14.50
C GLN A 108 6.58 1.65 -13.54
N LYS A 109 6.07 0.46 -13.22
CA LYS A 109 5.02 0.30 -12.19
C LYS A 109 5.56 0.79 -10.85
N ILE A 110 4.75 1.52 -10.11
CA ILE A 110 5.11 1.93 -8.75
C ILE A 110 4.91 0.74 -7.81
N ILE A 111 6.04 0.28 -7.28
CA ILE A 111 6.13 -0.76 -6.25
C ILE A 111 6.52 -0.05 -4.95
N ILE A 112 5.87 -0.44 -3.85
CA ILE A 112 6.03 0.19 -2.55
C ILE A 112 6.61 -0.85 -1.60
N SER A 113 7.61 -0.46 -0.82
CA SER A 113 8.17 -1.35 0.21
C SER A 113 7.16 -1.58 1.35
N ASP A 114 7.21 -2.76 1.99
CA ASP A 114 6.34 -3.08 3.12
C ASP A 114 6.45 -2.03 4.23
N SER A 115 7.67 -1.61 4.55
CA SER A 115 7.92 -0.62 5.59
C SER A 115 7.29 0.75 5.29
N GLU A 116 7.31 1.18 4.03
CA GLU A 116 6.68 2.43 3.59
C GLU A 116 5.15 2.31 3.65
N MET A 117 4.62 1.18 3.15
CA MET A 117 3.17 0.95 3.15
C MET A 117 2.62 0.80 4.56
N GLN A 118 3.30 0.10 5.45
CA GLN A 118 2.89 -0.05 6.85
C GLN A 118 2.84 1.30 7.58
N ARG A 119 3.86 2.15 7.41
CA ARG A 119 3.83 3.52 7.97
C ARG A 119 2.65 4.33 7.45
N PHE A 120 2.37 4.22 6.15
CA PHE A 120 1.24 4.91 5.55
C PHE A 120 -0.10 4.39 6.08
N ILE A 121 -0.29 3.07 6.14
CA ILE A 121 -1.51 2.43 6.68
C ILE A 121 -1.72 2.79 8.15
N ALA A 122 -0.65 2.79 8.96
CA ALA A 122 -0.73 3.12 10.38
C ALA A 122 -1.30 4.53 10.63
N VAL A 123 -1.05 5.47 9.73
CA VAL A 123 -1.61 6.82 9.79
C VAL A 123 -2.96 6.91 9.08
N ALA A 124 -3.02 6.54 7.81
CA ALA A 124 -4.21 6.69 6.98
C ALA A 124 -5.37 5.78 7.42
N GLY A 125 -5.06 4.60 7.98
CA GLY A 125 -6.05 3.65 8.50
C GLY A 125 -6.74 4.06 9.80
N THR A 126 -6.27 5.12 10.47
CA THR A 126 -6.97 5.68 11.66
C THR A 126 -8.26 6.40 11.29
N TYR A 127 -8.42 6.80 10.03
CA TYR A 127 -9.54 7.62 9.55
C TYR A 127 -9.77 8.91 10.36
N ASN A 128 -8.71 9.44 10.98
CA ASN A 128 -8.77 10.63 11.80
C ASN A 128 -9.20 11.83 10.95
N ASP A 129 -10.18 12.60 11.44
CA ASP A 129 -10.76 13.74 10.69
C ASP A 129 -9.78 14.91 10.50
N HIS A 130 -8.66 14.93 11.25
CA HIS A 130 -7.63 15.95 11.17
C HIS A 130 -6.49 15.61 10.20
N LEU A 131 -6.54 14.43 9.55
CA LEU A 131 -5.59 14.08 8.52
C LEU A 131 -5.82 14.94 7.27
N MET A 132 -4.73 15.37 6.66
CA MET A 132 -4.75 16.11 5.40
C MET A 132 -4.00 15.31 4.34
N TYR A 133 -4.62 15.11 3.20
CA TYR A 133 -4.05 14.34 2.11
C TYR A 133 -3.62 15.25 0.97
N PHE A 134 -2.51 14.91 0.34
CA PHE A 134 -1.87 15.69 -0.71
C PHE A 134 -1.48 14.81 -1.89
N GLN A 135 -1.55 15.35 -3.07
CA GLN A 135 -0.98 14.74 -4.26
C GLN A 135 0.55 14.95 -4.30
N PRO A 136 1.29 14.18 -5.09
CA PRO A 136 2.76 14.22 -5.08
C PRO A 136 3.37 15.57 -5.38
N ASP A 137 2.71 16.38 -6.20
CA ASP A 137 3.14 17.70 -6.65
C ASP A 137 2.78 18.85 -5.67
N GLU A 138 1.93 18.57 -4.69
CA GLU A 138 1.48 19.56 -3.72
C GLU A 138 2.48 19.80 -2.58
N LEU A 139 3.42 18.87 -2.36
CA LEU A 139 4.41 18.93 -1.27
C LEU A 139 5.84 18.72 -1.76
N ASN A 140 6.75 19.55 -1.27
CA ASN A 140 8.18 19.34 -1.45
C ASN A 140 8.79 18.74 -0.18
N LEU A 141 8.83 17.40 -0.13
CA LEU A 141 9.31 16.65 1.02
C LEU A 141 10.80 16.86 1.30
N SER A 142 11.60 17.21 0.30
CA SER A 142 13.05 17.46 0.49
C SER A 142 13.35 18.71 1.34
N LYS A 143 12.36 19.57 1.56
CA LYS A 143 12.47 20.77 2.41
C LYS A 143 12.13 20.50 3.89
N GLY A 144 11.71 19.30 4.22
CA GLY A 144 11.36 18.92 5.59
C GLY A 144 12.49 18.22 6.33
N THR A 145 12.31 18.08 7.64
CA THR A 145 13.22 17.38 8.53
C THR A 145 12.65 16.01 8.85
N LYS A 146 13.45 14.96 8.78
CA LYS A 146 13.04 13.60 9.14
C LYS A 146 12.89 13.51 10.65
N VAL A 147 11.76 13.01 11.11
CA VAL A 147 11.40 12.99 12.53
C VAL A 147 10.70 11.70 12.92
N ARG A 148 10.77 11.37 14.20
CA ARG A 148 9.98 10.34 14.87
C ARG A 148 9.07 10.99 15.92
N ILE A 149 7.86 10.47 16.06
CA ILE A 149 6.90 10.91 17.07
C ILE A 149 7.12 10.07 18.32
N THR A 150 7.29 10.73 19.48
CA THR A 150 7.65 10.11 20.75
C THR A 150 6.48 9.99 21.74
N GLY A 151 5.26 10.35 21.31
CA GLY A 151 4.06 10.21 22.15
C GLY A 151 2.77 10.59 21.44
N GLY A 152 1.64 10.25 22.04
CA GLY A 152 0.28 10.49 21.53
C GLY A 152 -0.19 9.43 20.53
N ASP A 153 -1.27 9.74 19.81
CA ASP A 153 -1.97 8.79 18.90
C ASP A 153 -1.08 8.22 17.78
N PHE A 154 0.00 8.89 17.46
CA PHE A 154 0.93 8.51 16.39
C PHE A 154 2.33 8.16 16.91
N GLU A 155 2.45 7.78 18.18
CA GLU A 155 3.73 7.39 18.77
C GLU A 155 4.43 6.30 17.96
N GLY A 156 5.75 6.45 17.79
CA GLY A 156 6.59 5.55 17.01
C GLY A 156 6.56 5.79 15.49
N GLN A 157 5.64 6.62 14.99
CA GLN A 157 5.59 6.91 13.55
C GLN A 157 6.72 7.86 13.14
N GLU A 158 7.30 7.56 11.98
CA GLU A 158 8.31 8.40 11.34
C GLU A 158 7.71 9.14 10.13
N GLY A 159 8.22 10.33 9.89
CA GLY A 159 7.78 11.13 8.76
C GLY A 159 8.65 12.36 8.54
N ILE A 160 8.19 13.22 7.65
CA ILE A 160 8.87 14.47 7.31
C ILE A 160 8.11 15.64 7.94
N PHE A 161 8.80 16.40 8.80
CA PHE A 161 8.23 17.56 9.47
C PHE A 161 8.39 18.82 8.60
N LEU A 162 7.30 19.29 8.03
CA LEU A 162 7.30 20.45 7.13
C LEU A 162 6.01 21.27 7.22
N LYS A 163 6.07 22.48 6.64
CA LYS A 163 4.90 23.33 6.47
C LYS A 163 4.06 22.80 5.30
N VAL A 164 2.79 22.55 5.55
CA VAL A 164 1.84 22.12 4.52
C VAL A 164 0.84 23.22 4.21
N LYS A 165 0.35 23.27 2.96
CA LYS A 165 -0.68 24.21 2.54
C LYS A 165 -2.00 23.92 3.29
N GLY A 166 -2.64 24.98 3.78
CA GLY A 166 -3.90 24.85 4.51
C GLY A 166 -3.75 24.53 6.01
N ALA A 167 -2.52 24.29 6.50
CA ALA A 167 -2.26 24.16 7.93
C ALA A 167 -1.62 25.43 8.50
N ARG A 168 -2.00 25.79 9.74
CA ARG A 168 -1.40 26.89 10.47
C ARG A 168 0.04 26.57 10.88
N ASP A 169 0.26 25.36 11.36
CA ASP A 169 1.53 24.89 11.87
C ASP A 169 2.19 23.87 10.95
N ARG A 170 3.45 23.54 11.22
CA ARG A 170 4.13 22.43 10.56
C ARG A 170 3.46 21.11 10.97
N ARG A 171 3.52 20.12 10.10
CA ARG A 171 2.96 18.79 10.34
C ARG A 171 3.98 17.71 10.01
N VAL A 172 3.83 16.56 10.65
CA VAL A 172 4.53 15.34 10.25
C VAL A 172 3.78 14.71 9.09
N VAL A 173 4.48 14.45 8.00
CA VAL A 173 3.93 13.92 6.76
C VAL A 173 4.53 12.55 6.49
N VAL A 174 3.68 11.57 6.23
CA VAL A 174 4.06 10.25 5.71
C VAL A 174 3.61 10.19 4.24
N ALA A 175 4.49 9.72 3.37
CA ALA A 175 4.20 9.69 1.94
C ALA A 175 4.54 8.34 1.31
N ILE A 176 3.74 7.97 0.33
CA ILE A 176 4.09 6.99 -0.70
C ILE A 176 4.62 7.80 -1.89
N GLN A 177 5.90 7.65 -2.17
CA GLN A 177 6.59 8.47 -3.16
C GLN A 177 5.91 8.38 -4.54
N GLY A 178 5.60 9.52 -5.12
CA GLY A 178 4.96 9.62 -6.43
C GLY A 178 3.47 9.24 -6.48
N VAL A 179 2.84 8.95 -5.34
CA VAL A 179 1.43 8.52 -5.28
C VAL A 179 0.58 9.41 -4.40
N ILE A 180 0.89 9.53 -3.11
CA ILE A 180 0.08 10.26 -2.13
C ILE A 180 0.91 10.61 -0.89
N ALA A 181 0.57 11.69 -0.22
CA ALA A 181 1.07 12.02 1.10
C ALA A 181 -0.08 12.29 2.08
N VAL A 182 0.10 11.90 3.34
CA VAL A 182 -0.81 12.20 4.44
C VAL A 182 -0.08 12.99 5.52
N ALA A 183 -0.60 14.17 5.85
CA ALA A 183 -0.14 14.97 6.98
C ALA A 183 -1.00 14.66 8.19
N MET A 184 -0.34 14.32 9.29
CA MET A 184 -0.97 14.05 10.57
C MET A 184 -1.57 15.33 11.18
N ALA A 185 -2.39 15.18 12.21
CA ALA A 185 -2.83 16.29 13.05
C ALA A 185 -1.62 17.07 13.60
N THR A 186 -1.85 18.27 14.13
CA THR A 186 -0.80 19.04 14.80
C THR A 186 -0.27 18.24 15.99
N ILE A 187 1.04 17.97 15.97
CA ILE A 187 1.74 17.27 17.04
C ILE A 187 2.53 18.31 17.83
N HIS A 188 2.49 18.22 19.17
CA HIS A 188 3.25 19.14 20.01
C HIS A 188 4.75 18.97 19.75
N PRO A 189 5.53 20.04 19.61
CA PRO A 189 6.96 19.94 19.31
C PRO A 189 7.75 19.05 20.27
N ASP A 190 7.36 19.01 21.56
CA ASP A 190 8.02 18.16 22.58
C ASP A 190 7.82 16.65 22.34
N LEU A 191 6.90 16.29 21.45
CA LEU A 191 6.63 14.90 21.04
C LEU A 191 7.29 14.56 19.69
N ILE A 192 8.27 15.36 19.26
CA ILE A 192 8.94 15.18 17.97
C ILE A 192 10.45 15.10 18.22
N GLU A 193 11.04 13.99 17.83
CA GLU A 193 12.48 13.76 17.82
C GLU A 193 13.02 13.83 16.37
N VAL A 194 14.10 14.59 16.16
CA VAL A 194 14.80 14.59 14.86
C VAL A 194 15.62 13.31 14.76
N ILE A 195 15.44 12.59 13.64
CA ILE A 195 16.22 11.39 13.34
C ILE A 195 17.09 11.67 12.12
N ASP A 196 18.38 11.40 12.26
CA ASP A 196 19.34 11.53 11.17
C ASP A 196 19.07 10.48 10.08
N SER A 197 19.41 10.84 8.86
CA SER A 197 19.18 10.01 7.65
C SER A 197 20.34 9.08 7.42
#